data_65ee2d8dde679f274b4f06b37492dbb1
#
_entry.id   65ee2d8dde679f274b4f06b37492dbb1
#
_cell.length_a   1.000
_cell.length_b   1.000
_cell.length_c   1.000
_cell.angle_alpha   90.00
_cell.angle_beta   90.00
_cell.angle_gamma   90.00
#
_symmetry.space_group_name_H-M   'P 1'
#
loop_
_entity.id
_entity.type
_entity.pdbx_description
1 polymer ?
#
loop_
_entity_poly.entity_id
_entity_poly.type
_entity_poly.pdbx_seq_one_letter_code
_entity_poly.pdbx_strand_id
1 'polypeptide(L)'
;QQTLKASYDNYPISLAYDSKTKTIYGQFMSEAGTTRLCTVDLLSGQPTQVASTGDRMYFTLSFDKEGTLYGIADDGNLYTINTATGTAASIGATGIMPSNSQSATIDLNTGKMYWAAINNKLQSALYEVNLDNGKASLVSDYDETVVLLGLYTVPPAAALQAPAAVDKLSVNYTSPERLDANITFTAPNKTFEGDKLEGSLEVSIYVDHQKLTL
;
A
#
# COMPACT_ATOMS: atom_id res chain seq x y z
N GLN A 1 -10.75 10.48 15.62
CA GLN A 1 -9.31 10.22 15.76
C GLN A 1 -9.17 8.86 16.45
N GLN A 2 -8.89 7.81 15.67
CA GLN A 2 -8.59 6.48 16.24
C GLN A 2 -7.15 6.52 16.77
N THR A 3 -6.99 6.28 18.04
CA THR A 3 -5.67 6.05 18.63
C THR A 3 -5.31 4.59 18.37
N LEU A 4 -4.46 4.34 17.38
CA LEU A 4 -3.84 3.02 17.21
C LEU A 4 -3.00 2.75 18.45
N LYS A 5 -3.43 1.82 19.28
CA LYS A 5 -2.55 1.25 20.30
C LYS A 5 -1.56 0.35 19.58
N ALA A 6 -0.40 0.88 19.21
CA ALA A 6 0.71 0.06 18.83
C ALA A 6 1.10 -0.78 20.04
N SER A 7 0.75 -2.07 20.03
CA SER A 7 1.43 -3.02 20.90
C SER A 7 2.80 -3.31 20.28
N TYR A 8 3.83 -3.47 21.07
CA TYR A 8 5.17 -3.85 20.60
C TYR A 8 5.18 -5.16 19.78
N ASP A 9 4.12 -5.97 19.86
CA ASP A 9 3.94 -7.18 19.06
C ASP A 9 3.50 -6.94 17.62
N ASN A 10 3.23 -5.71 17.21
CA ASN A 10 2.74 -5.35 15.88
C ASN A 10 3.47 -4.12 15.31
N TYR A 11 4.81 -4.16 15.29
CA TYR A 11 5.58 -3.09 14.68
C TYR A 11 5.55 -3.23 13.14
N PRO A 12 4.91 -2.29 12.40
CA PRO A 12 4.89 -2.35 10.95
C PRO A 12 6.26 -1.96 10.39
N ILE A 13 6.81 -2.80 9.51
CA ILE A 13 8.07 -2.54 8.80
C ILE A 13 7.78 -1.91 7.44
N SER A 14 6.91 -2.55 6.66
CA SER A 14 6.54 -2.12 5.31
C SER A 14 5.13 -2.54 4.96
N LEU A 15 4.49 -1.80 4.05
CA LEU A 15 3.14 -2.05 3.56
C LEU A 15 3.13 -2.08 2.04
N ALA A 16 2.25 -2.89 1.45
CA ALA A 16 2.00 -2.93 0.02
C ALA A 16 0.52 -3.20 -0.27
N TYR A 17 -0.01 -2.55 -1.28
CA TYR A 17 -1.37 -2.77 -1.76
C TYR A 17 -1.38 -3.70 -2.96
N ASP A 18 -2.11 -4.81 -2.87
CA ASP A 18 -2.40 -5.69 -4.00
C ASP A 18 -3.65 -5.17 -4.73
N SER A 19 -3.45 -4.58 -5.90
CA SER A 19 -4.53 -4.03 -6.72
C SER A 19 -5.46 -5.11 -7.30
N LYS A 20 -4.97 -6.35 -7.42
CA LYS A 20 -5.72 -7.49 -7.95
C LYS A 20 -6.74 -8.02 -6.94
N THR A 21 -6.35 -8.19 -5.69
CA THR A 21 -7.22 -8.67 -4.61
C THR A 21 -7.82 -7.55 -3.76
N LYS A 22 -7.38 -6.29 -3.99
CA LYS A 22 -7.76 -5.10 -3.22
C LYS A 22 -7.45 -5.24 -1.73
N THR A 23 -6.33 -5.91 -1.43
CA THR A 23 -5.90 -6.24 -0.08
C THR A 23 -4.60 -5.51 0.25
N ILE A 24 -4.49 -4.94 1.44
CA ILE A 24 -3.22 -4.45 1.95
C ILE A 24 -2.50 -5.57 2.68
N TYR A 25 -1.27 -5.79 2.30
CA TYR A 25 -0.32 -6.64 3.01
C TYR A 25 0.71 -5.79 3.72
N GLY A 26 1.22 -6.29 4.83
CA GLY A 26 2.31 -5.66 5.56
C GLY A 26 3.20 -6.68 6.23
N GLN A 27 4.48 -6.37 6.33
CA GLN A 27 5.36 -7.10 7.21
C GLN A 27 5.37 -6.42 8.58
N PHE A 28 5.17 -7.23 9.61
CA PHE A 28 5.18 -6.81 11.01
C PHE A 28 6.23 -7.58 11.79
N MET A 29 6.82 -6.92 12.76
CA MET A 29 7.83 -7.50 13.65
C MET A 29 7.26 -7.60 15.07
N SER A 30 7.54 -8.73 15.73
CA SER A 30 7.27 -8.91 17.14
C SER A 30 8.36 -8.28 18.01
N GLU A 31 8.12 -8.14 19.30
CA GLU A 31 9.12 -7.72 20.29
C GLU A 31 10.35 -8.66 20.30
N ALA A 32 10.17 -9.92 19.98
CA ALA A 32 11.25 -10.91 19.89
C ALA A 32 12.05 -10.82 18.59
N GLY A 33 11.73 -9.88 17.68
CA GLY A 33 12.43 -9.70 16.39
C GLY A 33 11.99 -10.65 15.28
N THR A 34 11.01 -11.53 15.51
CA THR A 34 10.49 -12.40 14.46
C THR A 34 9.51 -11.63 13.57
N THR A 35 9.55 -11.92 12.28
CA THR A 35 8.71 -11.22 11.31
C THR A 35 7.60 -12.10 10.75
N ARG A 36 6.48 -11.46 10.39
CA ARG A 36 5.32 -12.10 9.81
C ARG A 36 4.67 -11.23 8.74
N LEU A 37 4.13 -11.86 7.72
CA LEU A 37 3.29 -11.23 6.73
C LEU A 37 1.85 -11.23 7.24
N CYS A 38 1.20 -10.08 7.17
CA CYS A 38 -0.18 -9.88 7.59
C CYS A 38 -0.98 -9.22 6.48
N THR A 39 -2.29 -9.46 6.43
CA THR A 39 -3.24 -8.55 5.80
C THR A 39 -3.64 -7.47 6.80
N VAL A 40 -3.98 -6.28 6.31
CA VAL A 40 -4.37 -5.15 7.17
C VAL A 40 -5.79 -4.72 6.81
N ASP A 41 -6.67 -4.71 7.79
CA ASP A 41 -8.01 -4.16 7.65
C ASP A 41 -7.94 -2.63 7.70
N LEU A 42 -8.38 -1.95 6.64
CA LEU A 42 -8.29 -0.50 6.53
C LEU A 42 -9.20 0.27 7.48
N LEU A 43 -10.28 -0.35 7.94
CA LEU A 43 -11.24 0.31 8.81
C LEU A 43 -10.78 0.29 10.27
N SER A 44 -10.25 -0.84 10.70
CA SER A 44 -9.78 -1.03 12.08
C SER A 44 -8.28 -0.80 12.25
N GLY A 45 -7.50 -0.85 11.15
CA GLY A 45 -6.04 -0.85 11.16
C GLY A 45 -5.42 -2.14 11.72
N GLN A 46 -6.23 -3.18 11.96
CA GLN A 46 -5.76 -4.40 12.60
C GLN A 46 -5.07 -5.33 11.61
N PRO A 47 -3.86 -5.82 11.93
CA PRO A 47 -3.19 -6.84 11.14
C PRO A 47 -3.72 -8.24 11.48
N THR A 48 -3.93 -9.05 10.44
CA THR A 48 -4.21 -10.49 10.56
C THR A 48 -3.07 -11.26 9.94
N GLN A 49 -2.38 -12.08 10.72
CA GLN A 49 -1.25 -12.87 10.22
C GLN A 49 -1.72 -13.87 9.16
N VAL A 50 -1.04 -13.90 8.03
CA VAL A 50 -1.25 -14.87 6.95
C VAL A 50 -0.07 -15.84 6.81
N ALA A 51 1.16 -15.39 7.13
CA ALA A 51 2.33 -16.24 7.06
C ALA A 51 3.45 -15.75 7.99
N SER A 52 4.39 -16.66 8.35
CA SER A 52 5.66 -16.29 8.96
C SER A 52 6.68 -16.00 7.87
N THR A 53 7.47 -14.95 8.05
CA THR A 53 8.61 -14.60 7.16
C THR A 53 9.97 -14.87 7.81
N GLY A 54 9.98 -15.55 8.96
CA GLY A 54 11.18 -15.88 9.72
C GLY A 54 11.80 -14.65 10.38
N ASP A 55 13.11 -14.50 10.24
CA ASP A 55 13.87 -13.39 10.83
C ASP A 55 14.22 -12.31 9.78
N ARG A 56 13.85 -12.53 8.49
CA ARG A 56 14.18 -11.60 7.42
C ARG A 56 13.28 -10.39 7.46
N MET A 57 13.90 -9.22 7.48
CA MET A 57 13.21 -7.95 7.43
C MET A 57 13.18 -7.40 6.00
N TYR A 58 11.98 -7.16 5.47
CA TYR A 58 11.80 -6.49 4.19
C TYR A 58 11.56 -4.99 4.42
N PHE A 59 12.56 -4.17 4.13
CA PHE A 59 12.44 -2.72 4.25
C PHE A 59 11.39 -2.14 3.33
N THR A 60 11.13 -2.80 2.20
CA THR A 60 10.09 -2.41 1.26
C THR A 60 9.31 -3.61 0.78
N LEU A 61 8.01 -3.41 0.55
CA LEU A 61 7.13 -4.35 -0.13
C LEU A 61 6.44 -3.64 -1.29
N SER A 62 6.22 -4.34 -2.41
CA SER A 62 5.43 -3.84 -3.53
C SER A 62 4.84 -4.98 -4.34
N PHE A 63 3.62 -4.81 -4.85
CA PHE A 63 2.98 -5.74 -5.77
C PHE A 63 3.11 -5.29 -7.21
N ASP A 64 3.30 -6.24 -8.12
CA ASP A 64 3.09 -6.01 -9.54
C ASP A 64 1.59 -6.16 -9.92
N LYS A 65 1.26 -5.93 -11.18
CA LYS A 65 -0.12 -6.05 -11.68
C LYS A 65 -0.63 -7.49 -11.74
N GLU A 66 0.26 -8.48 -11.75
CA GLU A 66 -0.04 -9.91 -11.70
C GLU A 66 -0.35 -10.40 -10.29
N GLY A 67 -0.06 -9.60 -9.26
CA GLY A 67 -0.24 -9.94 -7.84
C GLY A 67 0.97 -10.68 -7.25
N THR A 68 2.16 -10.51 -7.84
CA THR A 68 3.41 -10.99 -7.27
C THR A 68 3.92 -9.97 -6.26
N LEU A 69 4.18 -10.44 -5.03
CA LEU A 69 4.77 -9.59 -3.98
C LEU A 69 6.28 -9.63 -4.07
N TYR A 70 6.86 -8.45 -4.19
CA TYR A 70 8.31 -8.21 -4.14
C TYR A 70 8.70 -7.52 -2.84
N GLY A 71 9.91 -7.82 -2.35
CA GLY A 71 10.47 -7.18 -1.18
C GLY A 71 11.99 -7.02 -1.29
N ILE A 72 12.51 -5.85 -0.87
CA ILE A 72 13.94 -5.64 -0.70
C ILE A 72 14.25 -5.85 0.78
N ALA A 73 15.14 -6.82 1.04
CA ALA A 73 15.44 -7.27 2.39
C ALA A 73 16.67 -6.56 2.99
N ASP A 74 16.85 -6.77 4.28
CA ASP A 74 17.97 -6.27 5.08
C ASP A 74 19.35 -6.74 4.62
N ASP A 75 19.39 -7.84 3.85
CA ASP A 75 20.62 -8.34 3.20
C ASP A 75 20.92 -7.65 1.85
N GLY A 76 20.11 -6.70 1.41
CA GLY A 76 20.27 -5.96 0.16
C GLY A 76 19.86 -6.73 -1.09
N ASN A 77 19.15 -7.84 -0.96
CA ASN A 77 18.64 -8.60 -2.08
C ASN A 77 17.17 -8.29 -2.34
N LEU A 78 16.77 -8.41 -3.61
CA LEU A 78 15.37 -8.44 -4.04
C LEU A 78 14.84 -9.87 -3.97
N TYR A 79 13.63 -10.03 -3.48
CA TYR A 79 12.92 -11.31 -3.34
C TYR A 79 11.53 -11.23 -3.95
N THR A 80 11.03 -12.38 -4.45
CA THR A 80 9.57 -12.63 -4.50
C THR A 80 9.13 -13.33 -3.22
N ILE A 81 7.92 -13.04 -2.75
CA ILE A 81 7.37 -13.55 -1.50
C ILE A 81 6.02 -14.21 -1.80
N ASN A 82 5.88 -15.48 -1.43
CA ASN A 82 4.60 -16.17 -1.52
C ASN A 82 3.69 -15.70 -0.38
N THR A 83 2.59 -15.05 -0.72
CA THR A 83 1.68 -14.45 0.27
C THR A 83 0.93 -15.49 1.12
N ALA A 84 0.80 -16.74 0.66
CA ALA A 84 0.11 -17.79 1.41
C ALA A 84 1.03 -18.50 2.41
N THR A 85 2.33 -18.63 2.09
CA THR A 85 3.29 -19.42 2.89
C THR A 85 4.37 -18.59 3.57
N GLY A 86 4.56 -17.32 3.14
CA GLY A 86 5.67 -16.45 3.58
C GLY A 86 7.03 -16.85 3.03
N THR A 87 7.10 -17.93 2.23
CA THR A 87 8.37 -18.35 1.64
C THR A 87 8.84 -17.36 0.59
N ALA A 88 10.15 -17.09 0.57
CA ALA A 88 10.74 -16.14 -0.34
C ALA A 88 11.76 -16.80 -1.25
N ALA A 89 11.79 -16.38 -2.51
CA ALA A 89 12.80 -16.75 -3.49
C ALA A 89 13.65 -15.52 -3.83
N SER A 90 14.98 -15.64 -3.69
CA SER A 90 15.89 -14.55 -4.06
C SER A 90 15.94 -14.39 -5.57
N ILE A 91 15.80 -13.15 -6.03
CA ILE A 91 16.00 -12.76 -7.44
C ILE A 91 17.47 -12.37 -7.65
N GLY A 92 18.03 -11.55 -6.75
CA GLY A 92 19.42 -11.14 -6.82
C GLY A 92 19.73 -9.91 -5.98
N ALA A 93 21.03 -9.59 -5.92
CA ALA A 93 21.52 -8.46 -5.14
C ALA A 93 21.24 -7.13 -5.84
N THR A 94 20.71 -6.15 -5.08
CA THR A 94 20.52 -4.79 -5.59
C THR A 94 21.82 -4.03 -5.80
N GLY A 95 22.88 -4.46 -5.10
CA GLY A 95 24.17 -3.76 -5.04
C GLY A 95 24.20 -2.65 -3.99
N ILE A 96 23.11 -2.51 -3.22
CA ILE A 96 22.97 -1.49 -2.18
C ILE A 96 22.58 -2.17 -0.88
N MET A 97 23.29 -1.86 0.20
CA MET A 97 22.92 -2.29 1.55
C MET A 97 21.94 -1.27 2.14
N PRO A 98 20.67 -1.65 2.31
CA PRO A 98 19.67 -0.73 2.83
C PRO A 98 19.85 -0.43 4.32
N SER A 99 19.41 0.74 4.74
CA SER A 99 19.41 1.17 6.14
C SER A 99 18.21 2.07 6.40
N ASN A 100 17.68 2.07 7.61
CA ASN A 100 16.55 2.89 8.02
C ASN A 100 15.25 2.65 7.22
N SER A 101 14.26 3.50 7.47
CA SER A 101 12.98 3.45 6.77
C SER A 101 13.12 3.87 5.30
N GLN A 102 12.48 3.15 4.41
CA GLN A 102 12.59 3.31 2.96
C GLN A 102 11.23 3.11 2.31
N SER A 103 11.15 3.38 1.01
CA SER A 103 9.93 3.17 0.25
C SER A 103 10.23 2.67 -1.15
N ALA A 104 9.43 1.72 -1.63
CA ALA A 104 9.44 1.29 -3.02
C ALA A 104 8.02 1.15 -3.56
N THR A 105 7.91 1.26 -4.86
CA THR A 105 6.66 1.05 -5.59
C THR A 105 6.93 0.45 -6.95
N ILE A 106 6.02 -0.37 -7.45
CA ILE A 106 6.04 -0.82 -8.84
C ILE A 106 5.01 0.01 -9.61
N ASP A 107 5.45 0.64 -10.67
CA ASP A 107 4.56 1.31 -11.61
C ASP A 107 3.80 0.26 -12.42
N LEU A 108 2.53 0.10 -12.13
CA LEU A 108 1.66 -0.91 -12.74
C LEU A 108 1.43 -0.67 -14.24
N ASN A 109 1.73 0.53 -14.77
CA ASN A 109 1.63 0.83 -16.20
C ASN A 109 2.87 0.31 -16.95
N THR A 110 4.06 0.47 -16.37
CA THR A 110 5.33 0.15 -17.03
C THR A 110 5.96 -1.15 -16.53
N GLY A 111 5.54 -1.67 -15.37
CA GLY A 111 6.15 -2.81 -14.69
C GLY A 111 7.49 -2.50 -14.03
N LYS A 112 7.91 -1.24 -13.99
CA LYS A 112 9.18 -0.84 -13.39
C LYS A 112 9.06 -0.65 -11.89
N MET A 113 10.03 -1.15 -11.14
CA MET A 113 10.13 -0.91 -9.71
C MET A 113 11.04 0.29 -9.44
N TYR A 114 10.53 1.23 -8.65
CA TYR A 114 11.29 2.37 -8.14
C TYR A 114 11.49 2.22 -6.64
N TRP A 115 12.69 2.52 -6.19
CA TRP A 115 13.11 2.40 -4.79
C TRP A 115 13.79 3.67 -4.32
N ALA A 116 13.18 4.36 -3.36
CA ALA A 116 13.78 5.48 -2.63
C ALA A 116 14.58 4.88 -1.47
N ALA A 117 15.85 4.66 -1.72
CA ALA A 117 16.76 3.96 -0.81
C ALA A 117 17.55 4.92 0.07
N ILE A 118 17.86 4.46 1.28
CA ILE A 118 18.94 4.99 2.12
C ILE A 118 19.91 3.85 2.33
N ASN A 119 21.16 4.05 1.98
CA ASN A 119 22.20 3.06 2.17
C ASN A 119 22.80 3.11 3.58
N ASN A 120 23.68 2.16 3.89
CA ASN A 120 24.37 2.07 5.18
C ASN A 120 25.38 3.20 5.47
N LYS A 121 25.59 4.11 4.49
CA LYS A 121 26.35 5.35 4.65
C LYS A 121 25.46 6.57 4.83
N LEU A 122 24.15 6.36 4.98
CA LEU A 122 23.10 7.37 5.09
C LEU A 122 22.94 8.25 3.83
N GLN A 123 23.34 7.77 2.68
CA GLN A 123 23.14 8.44 1.41
C GLN A 123 21.80 8.02 0.82
N SER A 124 21.01 9.01 0.41
CA SER A 124 19.67 8.84 -0.13
C SER A 124 19.65 8.99 -1.65
N ALA A 125 18.94 8.10 -2.33
CA ALA A 125 18.77 8.17 -3.77
C ALA A 125 17.52 7.42 -4.25
N LEU A 126 17.05 7.77 -5.45
CA LEU A 126 16.05 7.02 -6.19
C LEU A 126 16.73 6.06 -7.15
N TYR A 127 16.31 4.82 -7.12
CA TYR A 127 16.79 3.76 -8.01
C TYR A 127 15.64 3.14 -8.79
N GLU A 128 15.92 2.69 -10.01
CA GLU A 128 15.11 1.71 -10.73
C GLU A 128 15.70 0.33 -10.44
N VAL A 129 14.86 -0.62 -9.99
CA VAL A 129 15.27 -1.99 -9.65
C VAL A 129 14.78 -2.92 -10.74
N ASN A 130 15.68 -3.68 -11.33
CA ASN A 130 15.36 -4.68 -12.34
C ASN A 130 14.76 -5.92 -11.68
N LEU A 131 13.51 -6.26 -12.03
CA LEU A 131 12.78 -7.38 -11.41
C LEU A 131 13.27 -8.76 -11.86
N ASP A 132 14.08 -8.88 -12.93
CA ASP A 132 14.60 -10.15 -13.42
C ASP A 132 15.88 -10.59 -12.70
N ASN A 133 16.68 -9.64 -12.19
CA ASN A 133 17.99 -9.91 -11.59
C ASN A 133 18.29 -9.16 -10.30
N GLY A 134 17.37 -8.32 -9.83
CA GLY A 134 17.48 -7.56 -8.59
C GLY A 134 18.31 -6.27 -8.68
N LYS A 135 19.10 -6.06 -9.74
CA LYS A 135 20.07 -4.98 -9.81
C LYS A 135 19.40 -3.58 -9.78
N ALA A 136 19.88 -2.72 -8.89
CA ALA A 136 19.45 -1.33 -8.81
C ALA A 136 20.32 -0.42 -9.70
N SER A 137 19.69 0.50 -10.41
CA SER A 137 20.32 1.51 -11.25
C SER A 137 19.90 2.89 -10.76
N LEU A 138 20.88 3.79 -10.54
CA LEU A 138 20.62 5.14 -10.04
C LEU A 138 19.77 5.93 -11.04
N VAL A 139 18.68 6.52 -10.54
CA VAL A 139 17.83 7.47 -11.27
C VAL A 139 18.20 8.90 -10.88
N SER A 140 18.26 9.17 -9.57
CA SER A 140 18.63 10.48 -9.02
C SER A 140 19.15 10.31 -7.60
N ASP A 141 20.18 11.03 -7.26
CA ASP A 141 20.66 11.19 -5.89
C ASP A 141 19.96 12.36 -5.20
N TYR A 142 19.87 12.28 -3.89
CA TYR A 142 19.30 13.31 -3.05
C TYR A 142 20.35 13.81 -2.06
N ASP A 143 20.06 14.96 -1.45
CA ASP A 143 20.81 15.44 -0.30
C ASP A 143 20.74 14.38 0.83
N GLU A 144 21.86 14.19 1.54
CA GLU A 144 22.00 13.18 2.62
C GLU A 144 20.97 13.34 3.76
N THR A 145 20.31 14.48 3.85
CA THR A 145 19.28 14.76 4.84
C THR A 145 17.87 14.35 4.41
N VAL A 146 17.69 13.94 3.14
CA VAL A 146 16.36 13.64 2.58
C VAL A 146 16.02 12.18 2.75
N VAL A 147 14.92 11.88 3.43
CA VAL A 147 14.31 10.55 3.55
C VAL A 147 12.98 10.57 2.81
N LEU A 148 12.85 9.79 1.74
CA LEU A 148 11.59 9.65 1.00
C LEU A 148 10.82 8.44 1.52
N LEU A 149 9.67 8.71 2.14
CA LEU A 149 8.73 7.70 2.59
C LEU A 149 7.42 7.83 1.81
N GLY A 150 6.80 6.70 1.51
CA GLY A 150 5.52 6.69 0.81
C GLY A 150 5.63 6.97 -0.70
N LEU A 151 6.65 6.40 -1.36
CA LEU A 151 6.77 6.44 -2.82
C LEU A 151 5.54 5.80 -3.46
N TYR A 152 4.94 6.49 -4.43
CA TYR A 152 3.70 6.08 -5.07
C TYR A 152 3.76 6.37 -6.56
N THR A 153 3.21 5.47 -7.37
CA THR A 153 3.00 5.67 -8.81
C THR A 153 1.51 5.75 -9.11
N VAL A 154 1.15 6.56 -10.08
CA VAL A 154 -0.25 6.68 -10.51
C VAL A 154 -0.71 5.32 -11.08
N PRO A 155 -1.81 4.74 -10.56
CA PRO A 155 -2.28 3.45 -11.05
C PRO A 155 -2.69 3.52 -12.53
N PRO A 156 -2.76 2.37 -13.23
CA PRO A 156 -3.22 2.30 -14.62
C PRO A 156 -4.57 2.99 -14.84
N ALA A 157 -4.78 3.50 -16.05
CA ALA A 157 -5.99 4.23 -16.44
C ALA A 157 -7.33 3.50 -16.16
N ALA A 158 -7.31 2.16 -15.98
CA ALA A 158 -8.49 1.43 -15.50
C ALA A 158 -8.94 1.83 -14.08
N ALA A 159 -8.04 2.34 -13.25
CA ALA A 159 -8.37 2.94 -11.96
C ALA A 159 -8.86 4.40 -12.11
N LEU A 160 -8.57 5.03 -13.24
CA LEU A 160 -9.09 6.37 -13.60
C LEU A 160 -10.58 6.31 -14.02
N GLN A 161 -11.16 5.13 -14.15
CA GLN A 161 -12.60 4.93 -14.33
C GLN A 161 -13.40 4.99 -13.02
N ALA A 162 -12.72 5.33 -11.90
CA ALA A 162 -13.42 5.60 -10.65
C ALA A 162 -14.47 6.71 -10.88
N PRO A 163 -15.69 6.55 -10.33
CA PRO A 163 -16.69 7.60 -10.41
C PRO A 163 -16.15 8.93 -9.90
N ALA A 164 -16.56 10.02 -10.54
CA ALA A 164 -16.35 11.36 -9.97
C ALA A 164 -17.04 11.46 -8.59
N ALA A 165 -16.71 12.49 -7.84
CA ALA A 165 -17.39 12.76 -6.58
C ALA A 165 -18.89 12.94 -6.78
N VAL A 166 -19.68 12.53 -5.79
CA VAL A 166 -21.12 12.84 -5.78
C VAL A 166 -21.31 14.35 -5.72
N ASP A 167 -22.33 14.83 -6.42
CA ASP A 167 -22.70 16.24 -6.42
C ASP A 167 -23.96 16.47 -5.57
N LYS A 168 -24.14 17.71 -5.09
CA LYS A 168 -25.32 18.14 -4.31
C LYS A 168 -25.63 17.25 -3.11
N LEU A 169 -24.59 16.75 -2.43
CA LEU A 169 -24.77 15.99 -1.21
C LEU A 169 -25.43 16.88 -0.15
N SER A 170 -26.55 16.41 0.37
CA SER A 170 -27.30 17.07 1.44
C SER A 170 -27.76 16.04 2.46
N VAL A 171 -27.67 16.39 3.73
CA VAL A 171 -28.19 15.59 4.86
C VAL A 171 -29.19 16.45 5.60
N ASN A 172 -30.48 16.09 5.55
CA ASN A 172 -31.55 16.78 6.21
C ASN A 172 -32.14 15.92 7.32
N TYR A 173 -31.94 16.31 8.56
CA TYR A 173 -32.53 15.63 9.71
C TYR A 173 -34.04 15.84 9.73
N THR A 174 -34.79 14.74 9.92
CA THR A 174 -36.27 14.74 9.94
C THR A 174 -36.82 14.76 11.35
N SER A 175 -35.97 14.58 12.37
CA SER A 175 -36.36 14.67 13.78
C SER A 175 -35.50 15.69 14.54
N PRO A 176 -36.05 16.36 15.57
CA PRO A 176 -35.31 17.28 16.43
C PRO A 176 -34.15 16.59 17.16
N GLU A 177 -34.28 15.31 17.46
CA GLU A 177 -33.29 14.48 18.14
C GLU A 177 -32.18 13.99 17.20
N ARG A 178 -32.26 14.30 15.91
CA ARG A 178 -31.31 13.90 14.86
C ARG A 178 -31.13 12.37 14.74
N LEU A 179 -32.17 11.61 15.04
CA LEU A 179 -32.17 10.14 14.93
C LEU A 179 -32.43 9.66 13.49
N ASP A 180 -33.13 10.48 12.69
CA ASP A 180 -33.48 10.18 11.31
C ASP A 180 -32.99 11.30 10.37
N ALA A 181 -32.49 10.92 9.21
CA ALA A 181 -32.05 11.87 8.20
C ALA A 181 -32.37 11.40 6.79
N ASN A 182 -32.71 12.34 5.92
CA ASN A 182 -32.76 12.14 4.49
C ASN A 182 -31.41 12.55 3.87
N ILE A 183 -30.77 11.61 3.21
CA ILE A 183 -29.54 11.86 2.48
C ILE A 183 -29.89 11.93 0.99
N THR A 184 -29.58 13.05 0.36
CA THR A 184 -29.79 13.25 -1.08
C THR A 184 -28.47 13.62 -1.73
N PHE A 185 -28.23 13.09 -2.93
CA PHE A 185 -27.08 13.43 -3.75
C PHE A 185 -27.37 13.17 -5.22
N THR A 186 -26.57 13.76 -6.08
CA THR A 186 -26.58 13.43 -7.51
C THR A 186 -25.45 12.42 -7.77
N ALA A 187 -25.82 11.23 -8.24
CA ALA A 187 -24.85 10.21 -8.63
C ALA A 187 -24.00 10.72 -9.79
N PRO A 188 -22.68 10.47 -9.80
CA PRO A 188 -21.83 10.87 -10.90
C PRO A 188 -22.19 10.08 -12.17
N ASN A 189 -22.19 10.75 -13.30
CA ASN A 189 -22.33 10.15 -14.63
C ASN A 189 -21.01 10.16 -15.43
N LYS A 190 -19.94 10.61 -14.79
CA LYS A 190 -18.60 10.71 -15.34
C LYS A 190 -17.59 10.07 -14.40
N THR A 191 -16.48 9.64 -14.97
CA THR A 191 -15.29 9.23 -14.22
C THR A 191 -14.61 10.45 -13.59
N PHE A 192 -13.64 10.21 -12.70
CA PHE A 192 -12.83 11.27 -12.13
C PHE A 192 -12.09 12.10 -13.20
N GLU A 193 -11.69 11.48 -14.30
CA GLU A 193 -11.04 12.11 -15.46
C GLU A 193 -12.01 12.85 -16.39
N GLY A 194 -13.31 12.71 -16.17
CA GLY A 194 -14.35 13.40 -16.96
C GLY A 194 -14.94 12.58 -18.10
N ASP A 195 -14.48 11.36 -18.33
CA ASP A 195 -15.03 10.43 -19.31
C ASP A 195 -16.42 9.93 -18.88
N LYS A 196 -17.20 9.42 -19.84
CA LYS A 196 -18.49 8.81 -19.54
C LYS A 196 -18.29 7.58 -18.64
N LEU A 197 -19.03 7.53 -17.55
CA LEU A 197 -19.02 6.39 -16.65
C LEU A 197 -19.80 5.23 -17.28
N GLU A 198 -19.15 4.06 -17.42
CA GLU A 198 -19.77 2.86 -17.94
C GLU A 198 -20.07 1.87 -16.80
N GLY A 199 -21.17 1.13 -16.92
CA GLY A 199 -21.60 0.13 -15.95
C GLY A 199 -22.55 0.66 -14.86
N SER A 200 -22.76 -0.14 -13.82
CA SER A 200 -23.62 0.16 -12.67
C SER A 200 -22.82 0.70 -11.51
N LEU A 201 -23.38 1.69 -10.80
CA LEU A 201 -22.82 2.20 -9.56
C LEU A 201 -23.44 1.47 -8.37
N GLU A 202 -22.60 1.01 -7.45
CA GLU A 202 -23.02 0.63 -6.12
C GLU A 202 -22.78 1.79 -5.17
N VAL A 203 -23.81 2.15 -4.41
CA VAL A 203 -23.70 3.20 -3.40
C VAL A 203 -23.73 2.56 -2.02
N SER A 204 -22.71 2.85 -1.23
CA SER A 204 -22.65 2.46 0.17
C SER A 204 -22.57 3.70 1.04
N ILE A 205 -23.41 3.77 2.07
CA ILE A 205 -23.43 4.85 3.03
C ILE A 205 -22.78 4.39 4.33
N TYR A 206 -21.86 5.17 4.86
CA TYR A 206 -21.15 4.89 6.11
C TYR A 206 -21.42 6.05 7.09
N VAL A 207 -21.73 5.70 8.34
CA VAL A 207 -21.80 6.62 9.47
C VAL A 207 -20.83 6.11 10.52
N ASP A 208 -19.92 6.96 10.97
CA ASP A 208 -18.88 6.59 11.96
C ASP A 208 -18.13 5.30 11.59
N HIS A 209 -17.78 5.17 10.30
CA HIS A 209 -17.10 4.01 9.70
C HIS A 209 -17.92 2.70 9.66
N GLN A 210 -19.19 2.74 10.00
CA GLN A 210 -20.08 1.59 9.87
C GLN A 210 -20.96 1.73 8.63
N LYS A 211 -20.98 0.65 7.80
CA LYS A 211 -21.84 0.59 6.61
C LYS A 211 -23.28 0.49 7.05
N LEU A 212 -24.11 1.41 6.58
CA LEU A 212 -25.56 1.32 6.78
C LEU A 212 -26.13 0.26 5.83
N THR A 213 -26.97 -0.61 6.36
CA THR A 213 -27.81 -1.51 5.58
C THR A 213 -29.12 -0.77 5.30
N LEU A 214 -29.37 -0.47 4.02
CA LEU A 214 -30.61 0.16 3.55
C LEU A 214 -31.68 -0.88 3.30
#